data_7a10b2fd3bbfb561b6467496da9ceead
#
_entry.id   7a10b2fd3bbfb561b6467496da9ceead
#
_cell.length_a   1.000
_cell.length_b   1.000
_cell.length_c   1.000
_cell.angle_alpha   90.00
_cell.angle_beta   90.00
_cell.angle_gamma   90.00
#
_symmetry.space_group_name_H-M   'P 1'
#
loop_
_entity.id
_entity.type
_entity.pdbx_description
1 polymer ?
#
loop_
_entity_poly.entity_id
_entity_poly.type
_entity_poly.pdbx_seq_one_letter_code
_entity_poly.pdbx_strand_id
1 'polypeptide(L)'
;MGAGGSADAMKFSDVLILVGVGVLCAGFIIHGWVETTTIDFEENPEYSKSLTLLDGDKVEFNVECISKPFSTTAPFDCSGDVIIYDGLEGPTTQPYQLMEGEKFTYTLDSKESGSLPVAISIDWGVAEAEIDINRVFMLDFVIYPIGIAILLFGLQKRRVEKESAPIDAEI
;
A
#
# COMPACT_ATOMS: atom_id res chain seq x y z
N MET A 1 45.70 -16.61 -13.48
CA MET A 1 45.96 -16.19 -12.10
C MET A 1 44.68 -15.59 -11.57
N GLY A 2 43.89 -16.39 -10.84
CA GLY A 2 42.64 -15.93 -10.24
C GLY A 2 42.94 -15.36 -8.86
N ALA A 3 42.74 -14.06 -8.68
CA ALA A 3 42.76 -13.42 -7.36
C ALA A 3 41.46 -13.75 -6.65
N GLY A 4 41.40 -14.94 -6.05
CA GLY A 4 40.33 -15.30 -5.13
C GLY A 4 40.62 -14.66 -3.78
N GLY A 5 40.26 -13.38 -3.63
CA GLY A 5 40.19 -12.74 -2.32
C GLY A 5 39.12 -13.43 -1.49
N SER A 6 39.46 -14.11 -0.40
CA SER A 6 38.50 -14.55 0.59
C SER A 6 37.90 -13.31 1.24
N ALA A 7 36.65 -13.02 0.95
CA ALA A 7 35.92 -12.00 1.69
C ALA A 7 35.85 -12.43 3.14
N ASP A 8 36.19 -11.51 4.07
CA ASP A 8 36.08 -11.77 5.50
C ASP A 8 34.63 -12.19 5.82
N ALA A 9 34.50 -13.18 6.72
CA ALA A 9 33.20 -13.64 7.14
C ALA A 9 32.39 -12.49 7.75
N MET A 10 31.16 -12.28 7.24
CA MET A 10 30.28 -11.22 7.72
C MET A 10 30.01 -11.39 9.21
N LYS A 11 30.26 -10.33 10.00
CA LYS A 11 29.98 -10.34 11.44
C LYS A 11 28.51 -10.47 11.72
N PHE A 12 28.14 -11.16 12.78
CA PHE A 12 26.74 -11.35 13.16
C PHE A 12 26.01 -10.02 13.39
N SER A 13 26.70 -9.01 13.92
CA SER A 13 26.18 -7.64 14.06
C SER A 13 25.81 -7.01 12.72
N ASP A 14 26.60 -7.24 11.66
CA ASP A 14 26.33 -6.68 10.33
C ASP A 14 25.11 -7.37 9.69
N VAL A 15 24.93 -8.68 9.93
CA VAL A 15 23.72 -9.42 9.51
C VAL A 15 22.46 -8.85 10.17
N LEU A 16 22.51 -8.60 11.49
CA LEU A 16 21.37 -8.01 12.21
C LEU A 16 21.03 -6.60 11.71
N ILE A 17 22.02 -5.77 11.45
CA ILE A 17 21.81 -4.43 10.89
C ILE A 17 21.15 -4.54 9.51
N LEU A 18 21.66 -5.42 8.65
CA LEU A 18 21.10 -5.62 7.30
C LEU A 18 19.65 -6.11 7.36
N VAL A 19 19.35 -7.07 8.25
CA VAL A 19 17.98 -7.58 8.45
C VAL A 19 17.06 -6.48 8.99
N GLY A 20 17.49 -5.70 9.99
CA GLY A 20 16.71 -4.60 10.54
C GLY A 20 16.38 -3.53 9.51
N VAL A 21 17.36 -3.13 8.70
CA VAL A 21 17.16 -2.19 7.58
C VAL A 21 16.22 -2.80 6.54
N GLY A 22 16.41 -4.07 6.16
CA GLY A 22 15.57 -4.77 5.19
C GLY A 22 14.09 -4.83 5.62
N VAL A 23 13.83 -5.11 6.91
CA VAL A 23 12.47 -5.12 7.48
C VAL A 23 11.85 -3.73 7.43
N LEU A 24 12.61 -2.67 7.76
CA LEU A 24 12.12 -1.29 7.67
C LEU A 24 11.81 -0.87 6.23
N CYS A 25 12.71 -1.19 5.29
CA CYS A 25 12.49 -0.91 3.87
C CYS A 25 11.26 -1.65 3.33
N ALA A 26 11.05 -2.92 3.70
CA ALA A 26 9.87 -3.67 3.33
C ALA A 26 8.60 -3.01 3.88
N GLY A 27 8.61 -2.53 5.14
CA GLY A 27 7.51 -1.77 5.72
C GLY A 27 7.18 -0.52 4.92
N PHE A 28 8.18 0.27 4.52
CA PHE A 28 7.96 1.47 3.70
C PHE A 28 7.38 1.15 2.32
N ILE A 29 7.82 0.06 1.69
CA ILE A 29 7.29 -0.36 0.38
C ILE A 29 5.82 -0.76 0.52
N ILE A 30 5.47 -1.54 1.55
CA ILE A 30 4.09 -1.98 1.79
C ILE A 30 3.16 -0.80 2.05
N HIS A 31 3.60 0.20 2.85
CA HIS A 31 2.79 1.38 3.18
C HIS A 31 2.77 2.46 2.08
N GLY A 32 3.81 2.53 1.26
CA GLY A 32 3.92 3.55 0.22
C GLY A 32 3.24 3.15 -1.09
N TRP A 33 2.71 1.93 -1.18
CA TRP A 33 2.10 1.45 -2.41
C TRP A 33 0.59 1.70 -2.41
N VAL A 34 0.22 2.95 -2.58
CA VAL A 34 -1.15 3.32 -2.95
C VAL A 34 -1.26 3.13 -4.47
N GLU A 35 -2.12 2.23 -4.90
CA GLU A 35 -2.35 1.95 -6.31
C GLU A 35 -3.47 2.85 -6.83
N THR A 36 -3.10 3.94 -7.48
CA THR A 36 -4.03 4.80 -8.19
C THR A 36 -4.16 4.32 -9.64
N THR A 37 -5.37 4.13 -10.12
CA THR A 37 -5.66 3.66 -11.48
C THR A 37 -6.51 4.70 -12.20
N THR A 38 -6.11 5.06 -13.43
CA THR A 38 -6.93 5.90 -14.30
C THR A 38 -8.03 5.03 -14.94
N ILE A 39 -9.27 5.45 -14.78
CA ILE A 39 -10.44 4.88 -15.43
C ILE A 39 -10.98 5.87 -16.47
N ASP A 40 -11.30 5.37 -17.65
CA ASP A 40 -11.77 6.12 -18.80
C ASP A 40 -12.95 5.41 -19.43
N PHE A 41 -14.04 6.12 -19.68
CA PHE A 41 -15.28 5.50 -20.20
C PHE A 41 -15.10 4.87 -21.59
N GLU A 42 -14.11 5.30 -22.39
CA GLU A 42 -13.84 4.76 -23.73
C GLU A 42 -12.87 3.56 -23.73
N GLU A 43 -11.80 3.63 -22.89
CA GLU A 43 -10.70 2.67 -22.95
C GLU A 43 -10.73 1.67 -21.79
N ASN A 44 -11.03 2.14 -20.58
CA ASN A 44 -10.98 1.33 -19.35
C ASN A 44 -12.10 1.76 -18.38
N PRO A 45 -13.37 1.40 -18.65
CA PRO A 45 -14.51 1.93 -17.91
C PRO A 45 -14.70 1.37 -16.51
N GLU A 46 -13.89 0.38 -16.08
CA GLU A 46 -14.03 -0.27 -14.79
C GLU A 46 -12.67 -0.64 -14.19
N TYR A 47 -12.50 -0.33 -12.91
CA TYR A 47 -11.42 -0.82 -12.08
C TYR A 47 -11.97 -1.78 -11.03
N SER A 48 -11.68 -3.08 -11.15
CA SER A 48 -12.17 -4.11 -10.23
C SER A 48 -11.03 -4.77 -9.45
N LYS A 49 -11.29 -5.05 -8.17
CA LYS A 49 -10.33 -5.67 -7.25
C LYS A 49 -11.04 -6.59 -6.26
N SER A 50 -10.38 -7.67 -5.86
CA SER A 50 -10.83 -8.49 -4.75
C SER A 50 -10.01 -8.17 -3.51
N LEU A 51 -10.68 -7.67 -2.48
CA LEU A 51 -10.06 -7.25 -1.23
C LEU A 51 -10.14 -8.38 -0.21
N THR A 52 -9.04 -8.65 0.51
CA THR A 52 -9.07 -9.54 1.68
C THR A 52 -9.19 -8.67 2.93
N LEU A 53 -10.33 -8.73 3.59
CA LEU A 53 -10.68 -7.91 4.75
C LEU A 53 -10.72 -8.74 6.02
N LEU A 54 -10.46 -8.08 7.14
CA LEU A 54 -10.72 -8.56 8.49
C LEU A 54 -11.93 -7.84 9.07
N ASP A 55 -12.57 -8.44 10.07
CA ASP A 55 -13.66 -7.79 10.81
C ASP A 55 -13.18 -6.46 11.42
N GLY A 56 -13.89 -5.38 11.12
CA GLY A 56 -13.59 -4.02 11.53
C GLY A 56 -12.66 -3.24 10.60
N ASP A 57 -12.11 -3.84 9.52
CA ASP A 57 -11.38 -3.08 8.52
C ASP A 57 -12.29 -2.05 7.83
N LYS A 58 -11.72 -0.92 7.44
CA LYS A 58 -12.41 0.12 6.66
C LYS A 58 -11.83 0.17 5.26
N VAL A 59 -12.71 0.11 4.27
CA VAL A 59 -12.33 0.30 2.86
C VAL A 59 -12.76 1.70 2.44
N GLU A 60 -11.83 2.46 1.92
CA GLU A 60 -12.06 3.80 1.40
C GLU A 60 -11.91 3.79 -0.11
N PHE A 61 -12.96 4.22 -0.80
CA PHE A 61 -13.02 4.37 -2.25
C PHE A 61 -12.90 5.85 -2.55
N ASN A 62 -11.87 6.25 -3.28
CA ASN A 62 -11.63 7.61 -3.71
C ASN A 62 -11.70 7.68 -5.23
N VAL A 63 -12.46 8.65 -5.74
CA VAL A 63 -12.56 8.94 -7.17
C VAL A 63 -12.36 10.42 -7.37
N GLU A 64 -11.40 10.80 -8.19
CA GLU A 64 -11.12 12.20 -8.57
C GLU A 64 -11.36 12.39 -10.06
N CYS A 65 -12.23 13.31 -10.43
CA CYS A 65 -12.49 13.64 -11.84
C CYS A 65 -11.32 14.45 -12.42
N ILE A 66 -10.64 13.90 -13.45
CA ILE A 66 -9.48 14.54 -14.07
C ILE A 66 -9.88 15.40 -15.26
N SER A 67 -10.74 14.86 -16.13
CA SER A 67 -11.14 15.58 -17.34
C SER A 67 -12.49 15.14 -17.87
N LYS A 68 -13.14 16.06 -18.57
CA LYS A 68 -14.38 15.80 -19.30
C LYS A 68 -14.09 15.42 -20.75
N PRO A 69 -14.96 14.59 -21.35
CA PRO A 69 -14.90 14.34 -22.78
C PRO A 69 -15.24 15.57 -23.59
N PHE A 70 -14.77 15.61 -24.83
CA PHE A 70 -14.89 16.75 -25.75
C PHE A 70 -16.33 17.16 -26.11
N SER A 71 -17.36 16.37 -25.82
CA SER A 71 -18.75 16.62 -26.21
C SER A 71 -19.63 16.78 -24.98
N THR A 72 -20.19 17.96 -24.76
CA THR A 72 -20.79 18.37 -23.49
C THR A 72 -22.25 18.76 -23.62
N THR A 73 -23.14 17.81 -23.40
CA THR A 73 -24.49 18.10 -22.92
C THR A 73 -24.75 17.53 -21.53
N ALA A 74 -23.80 16.78 -20.98
CA ALA A 74 -23.90 16.22 -19.63
C ALA A 74 -23.73 17.34 -18.58
N PRO A 75 -24.52 17.33 -17.51
CA PRO A 75 -24.43 18.31 -16.42
C PRO A 75 -23.20 18.09 -15.51
N PHE A 76 -22.48 16.97 -15.66
CA PHE A 76 -21.31 16.59 -14.89
C PHE A 76 -20.15 16.26 -15.83
N ASP A 77 -18.92 16.40 -15.34
CA ASP A 77 -17.72 16.08 -16.10
C ASP A 77 -17.31 14.61 -15.96
N CYS A 78 -17.60 13.99 -14.79
CA CYS A 78 -17.45 12.57 -14.56
C CYS A 78 -18.67 12.00 -13.84
N SER A 79 -19.09 10.78 -14.20
CA SER A 79 -20.11 10.03 -13.47
C SER A 79 -19.87 8.54 -13.54
N GLY A 80 -20.34 7.81 -12.53
CA GLY A 80 -20.20 6.37 -12.43
C GLY A 80 -20.66 5.84 -11.08
N ASP A 81 -20.23 4.62 -10.76
CA ASP A 81 -20.66 3.89 -9.58
C ASP A 81 -19.50 3.23 -8.85
N VAL A 82 -19.55 3.23 -7.51
CA VAL A 82 -18.79 2.30 -6.67
C VAL A 82 -19.67 1.07 -6.43
N ILE A 83 -19.21 -0.10 -6.81
CA ILE A 83 -19.94 -1.36 -6.79
C ILE A 83 -19.28 -2.30 -5.78
N ILE A 84 -20.08 -2.84 -4.86
CA ILE A 84 -19.63 -3.73 -3.78
C ILE A 84 -20.45 -5.02 -3.89
N TYR A 85 -19.77 -6.15 -4.04
CA TYR A 85 -20.39 -7.47 -4.16
C TYR A 85 -20.36 -8.18 -2.80
N ASP A 86 -21.27 -7.80 -1.88
CA ASP A 86 -21.31 -8.25 -0.49
C ASP A 86 -22.20 -9.49 -0.23
N GLY A 87 -22.34 -10.36 -1.22
CA GLY A 87 -22.95 -11.67 -1.02
C GLY A 87 -24.26 -11.94 -1.77
N LEU A 88 -25.27 -12.52 -1.09
CA LEU A 88 -26.44 -13.15 -1.72
C LEU A 88 -27.54 -12.18 -2.18
N GLU A 89 -27.53 -10.94 -1.70
CA GLU A 89 -28.59 -9.95 -1.99
C GLU A 89 -28.32 -9.13 -3.26
N GLY A 90 -27.16 -9.34 -3.90
CA GLY A 90 -26.73 -8.59 -5.08
C GLY A 90 -25.75 -7.47 -4.73
N PRO A 91 -25.22 -6.77 -5.74
CA PRO A 91 -24.25 -5.71 -5.51
C PRO A 91 -24.89 -4.47 -4.89
N THR A 92 -24.22 -3.90 -3.90
CA THR A 92 -24.51 -2.56 -3.38
C THR A 92 -23.84 -1.54 -4.27
N THR A 93 -24.60 -0.56 -4.77
CA THR A 93 -24.08 0.46 -5.70
C THR A 93 -24.19 1.85 -5.07
N GLN A 94 -23.12 2.63 -5.16
CA GLN A 94 -23.05 4.03 -4.71
C GLN A 94 -22.70 4.92 -5.89
N PRO A 95 -23.67 5.66 -6.45
CA PRO A 95 -23.44 6.53 -7.61
C PRO A 95 -22.66 7.77 -7.23
N TYR A 96 -21.81 8.25 -8.15
CA TYR A 96 -21.13 9.54 -8.03
C TYR A 96 -21.30 10.39 -9.29
N GLN A 97 -21.27 11.71 -9.09
CA GLN A 97 -21.33 12.73 -10.14
C GLN A 97 -20.42 13.87 -9.73
N LEU A 98 -19.43 14.16 -10.55
CA LEU A 98 -18.32 15.07 -10.20
C LEU A 98 -18.08 16.08 -11.33
N MET A 99 -17.69 17.29 -10.94
CA MET A 99 -17.05 18.24 -11.82
C MET A 99 -15.55 18.00 -11.89
N GLU A 100 -14.86 18.53 -12.88
CA GLU A 100 -13.41 18.45 -13.01
C GLU A 100 -12.69 18.97 -11.75
N GLY A 101 -11.81 18.14 -11.18
CA GLY A 101 -11.08 18.42 -9.94
C GLY A 101 -11.84 18.11 -8.66
N GLU A 102 -13.12 17.69 -8.73
CA GLU A 102 -13.85 17.24 -7.54
C GLU A 102 -13.52 15.79 -7.20
N LYS A 103 -13.66 15.48 -5.89
CA LYS A 103 -13.43 14.16 -5.33
C LYS A 103 -14.69 13.59 -4.70
N PHE A 104 -14.92 12.31 -4.96
CA PHE A 104 -15.89 11.49 -4.25
C PHE A 104 -15.14 10.53 -3.33
N THR A 105 -15.59 10.42 -2.08
CA THR A 105 -15.06 9.46 -1.12
C THR A 105 -16.22 8.68 -0.52
N TYR A 106 -16.12 7.35 -0.58
CA TYR A 106 -17.07 6.45 0.08
C TYR A 106 -16.31 5.50 0.99
N THR A 107 -16.80 5.32 2.22
CA THR A 107 -16.17 4.43 3.20
C THR A 107 -17.11 3.29 3.56
N LEU A 108 -16.59 2.07 3.52
CA LEU A 108 -17.28 0.84 3.91
C LEU A 108 -16.60 0.24 5.14
N ASP A 109 -17.38 -0.01 6.20
CA ASP A 109 -16.92 -0.76 7.37
C ASP A 109 -17.16 -2.26 7.15
N SER A 110 -16.08 -3.07 7.17
CA SER A 110 -16.20 -4.53 7.07
C SER A 110 -16.70 -5.10 8.40
N LYS A 111 -17.77 -5.88 8.33
CA LYS A 111 -18.37 -6.54 9.50
C LYS A 111 -17.97 -8.00 9.64
N GLU A 112 -17.29 -8.54 8.65
CA GLU A 112 -16.87 -9.94 8.59
C GLU A 112 -15.51 -10.06 7.92
N SER A 113 -14.74 -11.07 8.32
CA SER A 113 -13.48 -11.39 7.66
C SER A 113 -13.75 -12.22 6.40
N GLY A 114 -13.16 -11.84 5.29
CA GLY A 114 -13.35 -12.57 4.03
C GLY A 114 -12.80 -11.85 2.81
N SER A 115 -13.14 -12.38 1.66
CA SER A 115 -12.85 -11.76 0.36
C SER A 115 -14.06 -10.96 -0.11
N LEU A 116 -13.86 -9.68 -0.38
CA LEU A 116 -14.87 -8.77 -0.87
C LEU A 116 -14.48 -8.28 -2.27
N PRO A 117 -15.16 -8.74 -3.33
CA PRO A 117 -15.00 -8.16 -4.66
C PRO A 117 -15.64 -6.78 -4.70
N VAL A 118 -14.91 -5.82 -5.28
CA VAL A 118 -15.36 -4.44 -5.44
C VAL A 118 -14.97 -3.92 -6.81
N ALA A 119 -15.70 -2.93 -7.30
CA ALA A 119 -15.38 -2.24 -8.54
C ALA A 119 -15.70 -0.76 -8.44
N ILE A 120 -15.00 0.05 -9.21
CA ILE A 120 -15.32 1.45 -9.50
C ILE A 120 -15.53 1.52 -11.00
N SER A 121 -16.74 1.86 -11.43
CA SER A 121 -17.06 2.05 -12.84
C SER A 121 -17.19 3.53 -13.17
N ILE A 122 -16.91 3.88 -14.42
CA ILE A 122 -17.12 5.21 -14.96
C ILE A 122 -18.01 5.12 -16.21
N ASP A 123 -19.13 5.84 -16.19
CA ASP A 123 -20.07 5.92 -17.29
C ASP A 123 -19.76 7.10 -18.22
N TRP A 124 -19.06 8.10 -17.68
CA TRP A 124 -18.71 9.31 -18.39
C TRP A 124 -17.51 10.01 -17.79
N GLY A 125 -16.57 10.49 -18.64
CA GLY A 125 -15.38 11.24 -18.24
C GLY A 125 -14.15 10.38 -18.07
N VAL A 126 -13.13 10.99 -17.45
CA VAL A 126 -11.86 10.34 -17.05
C VAL A 126 -11.60 10.66 -15.59
N ALA A 127 -11.37 9.64 -14.78
CA ALA A 127 -11.13 9.80 -13.36
C ALA A 127 -9.94 8.98 -12.87
N GLU A 128 -9.33 9.42 -11.79
CA GLU A 128 -8.43 8.59 -10.97
C GLU A 128 -9.23 7.88 -9.91
N ALA A 129 -9.09 6.55 -9.86
CA ALA A 129 -9.72 5.68 -8.89
C ALA A 129 -8.68 5.06 -7.96
N GLU A 130 -8.97 5.09 -6.67
CA GLU A 130 -8.12 4.54 -5.62
C GLU A 130 -8.98 3.75 -4.64
N ILE A 131 -8.49 2.58 -4.22
CA ILE A 131 -9.13 1.75 -3.20
C ILE A 131 -8.10 1.50 -2.10
N ASP A 132 -8.34 2.06 -0.93
CA ASP A 132 -7.48 1.93 0.24
C ASP A 132 -8.14 1.07 1.34
N ILE A 133 -7.33 0.35 2.12
CA ILE A 133 -7.80 -0.49 3.22
C ILE A 133 -7.17 -0.01 4.52
N ASN A 134 -7.97 0.64 5.35
CA ASN A 134 -7.59 1.04 6.69
C ASN A 134 -7.85 -0.11 7.68
N ARG A 135 -6.80 -0.80 8.10
CA ARG A 135 -6.89 -1.96 8.98
C ARG A 135 -7.07 -1.56 10.43
N VAL A 136 -8.02 -2.20 11.12
CA VAL A 136 -8.29 -2.00 12.57
C VAL A 136 -7.09 -2.42 13.42
N PHE A 137 -6.46 -3.53 13.07
CA PHE A 137 -5.23 -3.92 13.73
C PHE A 137 -4.06 -3.16 13.11
N MET A 138 -3.33 -2.42 13.96
CA MET A 138 -2.05 -1.78 13.60
C MET A 138 -0.96 -2.81 13.23
N LEU A 139 -1.34 -3.97 12.65
CA LEU A 139 -0.42 -5.01 12.17
C LEU A 139 0.60 -4.44 11.19
N ASP A 140 0.16 -3.49 10.38
CA ASP A 140 1.00 -2.80 9.43
C ASP A 140 2.09 -1.97 10.12
N PHE A 141 1.81 -1.44 11.32
CA PHE A 141 2.79 -0.68 12.10
C PHE A 141 3.71 -1.53 12.96
N VAL A 142 3.37 -2.80 13.26
CA VAL A 142 4.21 -3.70 14.08
C VAL A 142 5.56 -4.00 13.43
N ILE A 143 5.64 -3.95 12.13
CA ILE A 143 6.88 -4.16 11.35
C ILE A 143 7.97 -3.13 11.72
N TYR A 144 7.58 -1.86 12.01
CA TYR A 144 8.53 -0.79 12.32
C TYR A 144 9.22 -0.97 13.69
N PRO A 145 8.51 -1.18 14.82
CA PRO A 145 9.19 -1.43 16.09
C PRO A 145 10.03 -2.70 16.07
N ILE A 146 9.64 -3.74 15.34
CA ILE A 146 10.45 -4.94 15.17
C ILE A 146 11.73 -4.62 14.40
N GLY A 147 11.64 -3.96 13.25
CA GLY A 147 12.79 -3.54 12.44
C GLY A 147 13.75 -2.64 13.23
N ILE A 148 13.21 -1.66 13.97
CA ILE A 148 14.00 -0.77 14.85
C ILE A 148 14.68 -1.57 15.96
N ALA A 149 14.01 -2.48 16.63
CA ALA A 149 14.57 -3.30 17.69
C ALA A 149 15.75 -4.16 17.19
N ILE A 150 15.59 -4.82 16.04
CA ILE A 150 16.66 -5.62 15.41
C ILE A 150 17.84 -4.74 15.04
N LEU A 151 17.58 -3.57 14.45
CA LEU A 151 18.61 -2.61 14.04
C LEU A 151 19.41 -2.10 15.26
N LEU A 152 18.72 -1.67 16.32
CA LEU A 152 19.35 -1.20 17.55
C LEU A 152 20.20 -2.29 18.22
N PHE A 153 19.68 -3.51 18.28
CA PHE A 153 20.42 -4.65 18.82
C PHE A 153 21.68 -4.95 17.99
N GLY A 154 21.58 -4.91 16.66
CA GLY A 154 22.72 -5.06 15.75
C GLY A 154 23.78 -3.99 15.97
N LEU A 155 23.38 -2.72 16.10
CA LEU A 155 24.27 -1.59 16.36
C LEU A 155 24.96 -1.70 17.72
N GLN A 156 24.22 -2.07 18.78
CA GLN A 156 24.78 -2.29 20.10
C GLN A 156 25.83 -3.42 20.09
N LYS A 157 25.50 -4.55 19.45
CA LYS A 157 26.42 -5.67 19.33
C LYS A 157 27.68 -5.30 18.55
N ARG A 158 27.55 -4.55 17.47
CA ARG A 158 28.69 -4.05 16.69
C ARG A 158 29.61 -3.17 17.52
N ARG A 159 29.04 -2.35 18.42
CA ARG A 159 29.83 -1.53 19.35
C ARG A 159 30.65 -2.40 20.31
N VAL A 160 30.02 -3.40 20.93
CA VAL A 160 30.70 -4.34 21.83
C VAL A 160 31.78 -5.14 21.10
N GLU A 161 31.52 -5.62 19.89
CA GLU A 161 32.50 -6.34 19.07
C GLU A 161 33.70 -5.47 18.69
N LYS A 162 33.55 -4.16 18.52
CA LYS A 162 34.66 -3.23 18.28
C LYS A 162 35.47 -2.96 19.53
N GLU A 163 34.85 -2.85 20.71
CA GLU A 163 35.51 -2.62 21.98
C GLU A 163 36.29 -3.85 22.45
N SER A 164 35.86 -5.06 22.08
CA SER A 164 36.50 -6.33 22.40
C SER A 164 37.54 -6.79 21.38
N ALA A 165 37.72 -6.09 20.28
CA ALA A 165 38.81 -6.38 19.34
C ALA A 165 40.14 -6.12 20.01
N PRO A 166 41.10 -7.08 20.01
CA PRO A 166 42.43 -6.84 20.59
C PRO A 166 43.08 -5.67 19.87
N ILE A 167 43.62 -4.74 20.66
CA ILE A 167 44.46 -3.68 20.13
C ILE A 167 45.73 -4.40 19.67
N ASP A 168 45.82 -4.69 18.37
CA ASP A 168 47.09 -5.14 17.79
C ASP A 168 48.09 -4.04 18.07
N ALA A 169 48.96 -4.30 19.04
CA ALA A 169 50.04 -3.43 19.35
C ALA A 169 50.95 -3.38 18.10
N GLU A 170 50.93 -2.27 17.40
CA GLU A 170 51.98 -1.96 16.44
C GLU A 170 53.32 -1.95 17.21
N ILE A 171 54.11 -2.98 16.94
CA ILE A 171 55.51 -3.04 17.32
C ILE A 171 56.36 -2.76 16.08
#